data_ed0003d0d11583b741c7fabb470c0f38
#
_entry.id   ed0003d0d11583b741c7fabb470c0f38
#
_cell.length_a   1.000
_cell.length_b   1.000
_cell.length_c   1.000
_cell.angle_alpha   90.00
_cell.angle_beta   90.00
_cell.angle_gamma   90.00
#
_symmetry.space_group_name_H-M   'P 1'
#
loop_
_entity.id
_entity.type
_entity.pdbx_description
1 polymer ?
#
loop_
_entity_poly.entity_id
_entity_poly.type
_entity_poly.pdbx_seq_one_letter_code
_entity_poly.pdbx_strand_id
1 'polypeptide(L)'
;MSSPARSQSTKFVFVTGGVVSSIGKGIVAASLGRLLKSRGYSVSILKLDPYLNVDPGTMSPYQHGEVFVTEDGAETDLDLGHYERFTDTAMSRLNSVTTGSIYQAVINKERRGDYNGGTVQVIPHITGEIRERIHRVAANSSADVVIGEIGGTVGDIESLPFLEAIREFRGDVGRRDLAYVHVTLLPFIGTSGELKTKPTQHSVKELRSIGIQPDVLVCRSDRPISAELKAKIGGFCGVPIGGVIQALDADSIYAVPLAMEEEGLCRQVLDALDLPDHPSDMVRWAELVHRLRHPGPAVKVALVGKYVQLNDAYLSVVEALRHACLDRDASLDLRWICAEQIEEQGAAALLAGMDAVVVPGGFGNRGVDGKVAAIRWAREQRVPFLGLCLGMQCAVIEWARNQAGLEGATSAELDPASPHPVIHLLPEQQDVVDLGGTMRLGVYPCRLAPGTLGQRLYGDEVVYERHRHRYEFNNAYRNPFQAAGYRISGTSPDGR
;
A
#
# COMPACT_ATOMS: atom_id res chain seq x y z
N MET A 1 13.50 -22.98 -30.61
CA MET A 1 13.84 -21.55 -30.71
C MET A 1 14.47 -21.16 -29.38
N SER A 2 15.78 -20.93 -29.38
CA SER A 2 16.54 -20.56 -28.20
C SER A 2 16.21 -19.13 -27.81
N SER A 3 15.71 -18.92 -26.57
CA SER A 3 15.61 -17.58 -25.98
C SER A 3 17.01 -16.93 -26.00
N PRO A 4 17.13 -15.68 -26.42
CA PRO A 4 18.39 -14.97 -26.34
C PRO A 4 18.80 -14.83 -24.88
N ALA A 5 20.06 -15.08 -24.60
CA ALA A 5 20.65 -14.93 -23.30
C ALA A 5 20.49 -13.48 -22.82
N ARG A 6 19.74 -13.27 -21.73
CA ARG A 6 19.66 -11.98 -21.02
C ARG A 6 21.01 -11.73 -20.35
N SER A 7 21.85 -10.88 -20.95
CA SER A 7 23.06 -10.36 -20.36
C SER A 7 23.02 -8.84 -20.14
N GLN A 8 21.82 -8.27 -20.00
CA GLN A 8 21.71 -6.88 -19.59
C GLN A 8 21.72 -6.80 -18.06
N SER A 9 22.57 -5.92 -17.52
CA SER A 9 22.57 -5.58 -16.09
C SER A 9 21.25 -4.92 -15.73
N THR A 10 20.70 -5.22 -14.54
CA THR A 10 19.50 -4.53 -14.02
C THR A 10 19.73 -3.02 -13.98
N LYS A 11 18.77 -2.26 -14.45
CA LYS A 11 18.74 -0.79 -14.40
C LYS A 11 18.03 -0.30 -13.16
N PHE A 12 18.34 0.92 -12.72
CA PHE A 12 17.78 1.49 -11.50
C PHE A 12 17.20 2.87 -11.76
N VAL A 13 16.07 3.15 -11.12
CA VAL A 13 15.45 4.48 -11.09
C VAL A 13 15.18 4.86 -9.65
N PHE A 14 15.70 5.99 -9.18
CA PHE A 14 15.33 6.49 -7.86
C PHE A 14 14.38 7.66 -7.97
N VAL A 15 13.21 7.53 -7.33
CA VAL A 15 12.19 8.55 -7.23
C VAL A 15 12.34 9.27 -5.90
N THR A 16 12.70 10.54 -5.94
CA THR A 16 12.82 11.42 -4.78
C THR A 16 11.74 12.49 -4.81
N GLY A 17 11.45 13.14 -3.70
CA GLY A 17 10.48 14.24 -3.65
C GLY A 17 10.96 15.41 -2.83
N GLY A 18 10.45 16.58 -3.17
CA GLY A 18 10.77 17.80 -2.45
C GLY A 18 9.59 18.75 -2.33
N VAL A 19 9.79 19.85 -1.61
CA VAL A 19 8.83 20.91 -1.33
C VAL A 19 7.83 20.55 -0.23
N VAL A 20 7.04 19.48 -0.39
CA VAL A 20 6.02 19.04 0.60
C VAL A 20 5.95 17.52 0.68
N SER A 21 5.49 17.00 1.83
CA SER A 21 5.11 15.60 1.98
C SER A 21 3.86 15.28 1.14
N SER A 22 3.54 13.99 0.96
CA SER A 22 2.37 13.52 0.21
C SER A 22 2.26 14.08 -1.22
N ILE A 23 3.41 14.40 -1.84
CA ILE A 23 3.48 14.97 -3.19
C ILE A 23 3.12 13.95 -4.30
N GLY A 24 2.95 12.68 -3.94
CA GLY A 24 2.57 11.60 -4.86
C GLY A 24 3.73 10.83 -5.46
N LYS A 25 4.87 10.72 -4.76
CA LYS A 25 6.02 9.90 -5.18
C LYS A 25 5.63 8.45 -5.46
N GLY A 26 4.85 7.83 -4.56
CA GLY A 26 4.38 6.44 -4.69
C GLY A 26 3.58 6.24 -5.98
N ILE A 27 2.66 7.15 -6.29
CA ILE A 27 1.87 7.08 -7.52
C ILE A 27 2.74 7.31 -8.77
N VAL A 28 3.74 8.19 -8.71
CA VAL A 28 4.70 8.38 -9.82
C VAL A 28 5.54 7.13 -10.02
N ALA A 29 6.06 6.51 -8.95
CA ALA A 29 6.83 5.26 -9.02
C ALA A 29 5.97 4.11 -9.57
N ALA A 30 4.74 3.95 -9.07
CA ALA A 30 3.78 2.95 -9.55
C ALA A 30 3.42 3.18 -11.03
N SER A 31 3.16 4.44 -11.43
CA SER A 31 2.87 4.81 -12.83
C SER A 31 4.02 4.50 -13.76
N LEU A 32 5.24 4.86 -13.37
CA LEU A 32 6.44 4.53 -14.14
C LEU A 32 6.60 3.00 -14.26
N GLY A 33 6.37 2.26 -13.17
CA GLY A 33 6.36 0.80 -13.18
C GLY A 33 5.36 0.23 -14.17
N ARG A 34 4.12 0.76 -14.21
CA ARG A 34 3.10 0.37 -15.20
C ARG A 34 3.55 0.66 -16.63
N LEU A 35 4.10 1.84 -16.89
CA LEU A 35 4.54 2.27 -18.20
C LEU A 35 5.72 1.44 -18.73
N LEU A 36 6.67 1.06 -17.89
CA LEU A 36 7.77 0.16 -18.23
C LEU A 36 7.23 -1.25 -18.55
N LYS A 37 6.31 -1.77 -17.72
CA LYS A 37 5.66 -3.07 -17.98
C LYS A 37 4.87 -3.08 -19.27
N SER A 38 4.19 -2.00 -19.64
CA SER A 38 3.47 -1.89 -20.91
C SER A 38 4.37 -2.00 -22.14
N ARG A 39 5.68 -1.78 -21.96
CA ARG A 39 6.73 -1.92 -22.98
C ARG A 39 7.46 -3.24 -22.91
N GLY A 40 7.04 -4.16 -22.03
CA GLY A 40 7.59 -5.50 -21.89
C GLY A 40 8.77 -5.62 -20.94
N TYR A 41 9.14 -4.56 -20.19
CA TYR A 41 10.15 -4.64 -19.16
C TYR A 41 9.58 -5.30 -17.89
N SER A 42 10.36 -6.17 -17.27
CA SER A 42 10.09 -6.65 -15.91
C SER A 42 10.52 -5.60 -14.88
N VAL A 43 9.65 -5.33 -13.90
CA VAL A 43 9.85 -4.25 -12.93
C VAL A 43 9.68 -4.77 -11.51
N SER A 44 10.55 -4.31 -10.60
CA SER A 44 10.36 -4.40 -9.15
C SER A 44 10.41 -3.00 -8.53
N ILE A 45 9.58 -2.73 -7.53
CA ILE A 45 9.56 -1.42 -6.86
C ILE A 45 9.97 -1.62 -5.39
N LEU A 46 10.87 -0.77 -4.91
CA LEU A 46 11.38 -0.76 -3.54
C LEU A 46 10.99 0.53 -2.85
N LYS A 47 10.35 0.43 -1.70
CA LYS A 47 10.06 1.55 -0.80
C LYS A 47 11.18 1.69 0.23
N LEU A 48 11.69 2.91 0.38
CA LEU A 48 12.74 3.29 1.33
C LEU A 48 12.19 4.36 2.28
N ASP A 49 11.74 3.94 3.47
CA ASP A 49 11.05 4.81 4.42
C ASP A 49 12.00 5.34 5.51
N PRO A 50 12.04 6.66 5.74
CA PRO A 50 13.01 7.27 6.64
C PRO A 50 12.66 7.21 8.13
N TYR A 51 11.53 6.63 8.52
CA TYR A 51 11.16 6.52 9.93
C TYR A 51 11.96 5.43 10.68
N LEU A 52 12.11 5.60 12.01
CA LEU A 52 12.87 4.70 12.89
C LEU A 52 12.10 3.43 13.32
N ASN A 53 10.84 3.31 12.99
CA ASN A 53 10.12 2.05 13.22
C ASN A 53 10.74 0.95 12.35
N VAL A 54 10.88 -0.26 12.91
CA VAL A 54 11.41 -1.41 12.17
C VAL A 54 10.47 -1.80 11.02
N ASP A 55 9.17 -1.73 11.31
CA ASP A 55 8.06 -1.85 10.37
C ASP A 55 6.87 -1.00 10.85
N PRO A 56 5.82 -0.79 10.04
CA PRO A 56 4.65 -0.01 10.44
C PRO A 56 3.64 -0.79 11.28
N GLY A 57 3.88 -2.05 11.62
CA GLY A 57 2.90 -2.93 12.26
C GLY A 57 2.33 -2.42 13.59
N THR A 58 3.10 -1.63 14.34
CA THR A 58 2.67 -1.01 15.60
C THR A 58 2.24 0.45 15.47
N MET A 59 2.27 1.02 14.26
CA MET A 59 1.92 2.41 14.02
C MET A 59 0.41 2.62 14.02
N SER A 60 -0.03 3.81 14.47
CA SER A 60 -1.44 4.18 14.41
C SER A 60 -1.89 4.41 12.97
N PRO A 61 -3.04 3.82 12.54
CA PRO A 61 -3.60 4.09 11.22
C PRO A 61 -3.90 5.58 10.96
N TYR A 62 -4.13 6.37 12.00
CA TYR A 62 -4.33 7.83 11.85
C TYR A 62 -3.05 8.59 11.46
N GLN A 63 -1.88 8.02 11.71
CA GLN A 63 -0.59 8.66 11.37
C GLN A 63 0.02 8.12 10.08
N HIS A 64 -0.21 6.84 9.80
CA HIS A 64 0.49 6.12 8.74
C HIS A 64 -0.42 5.63 7.60
N GLY A 65 -1.75 5.63 7.81
CA GLY A 65 -2.69 4.94 6.93
C GLY A 65 -2.77 3.44 7.24
N GLU A 66 -3.23 2.65 6.29
CA GLU A 66 -3.28 1.19 6.45
C GLU A 66 -1.88 0.58 6.48
N VAL A 67 -1.75 -0.51 7.21
CA VAL A 67 -0.58 -1.39 7.11
C VAL A 67 -0.87 -2.42 6.02
N PHE A 68 -0.09 -2.38 4.95
CA PHE A 68 -0.20 -3.34 3.86
C PHE A 68 0.63 -4.59 4.17
N VAL A 69 0.05 -5.77 4.00
CA VAL A 69 0.72 -7.04 4.26
C VAL A 69 1.08 -7.72 2.94
N THR A 70 2.36 -8.05 2.78
CA THR A 70 2.84 -8.80 1.61
C THR A 70 2.52 -10.30 1.70
N GLU A 71 2.67 -11.04 0.60
CA GLU A 71 2.41 -12.48 0.60
C GLU A 71 3.29 -13.26 1.58
N ASP A 72 4.55 -12.85 1.73
CA ASP A 72 5.52 -13.42 2.67
C ASP A 72 5.41 -12.88 4.11
N GLY A 73 4.35 -12.13 4.41
CA GLY A 73 3.98 -11.70 5.75
C GLY A 73 4.76 -10.50 6.28
N ALA A 74 5.31 -9.64 5.44
CA ALA A 74 5.84 -8.35 5.89
C ALA A 74 4.71 -7.34 6.11
N GLU A 75 4.76 -6.62 7.22
CA GLU A 75 3.96 -5.41 7.47
C GLU A 75 4.67 -4.22 6.84
N THR A 76 3.99 -3.51 5.93
CA THR A 76 4.63 -2.49 5.08
C THR A 76 3.77 -1.25 4.92
N ASP A 77 4.35 -0.22 4.31
CA ASP A 77 3.66 1.00 3.91
C ASP A 77 2.56 0.73 2.87
N LEU A 78 1.51 1.54 2.89
CA LEU A 78 0.36 1.45 1.96
C LEU A 78 0.75 1.61 0.48
N ASP A 79 1.87 2.26 0.19
CA ASP A 79 2.36 2.44 -1.18
C ASP A 79 2.66 1.10 -1.87
N LEU A 80 3.02 0.04 -1.11
CA LEU A 80 3.21 -1.29 -1.70
C LEU A 80 1.91 -1.82 -2.33
N GLY A 81 0.76 -1.47 -1.76
CA GLY A 81 -0.54 -1.77 -2.36
C GLY A 81 -0.73 -1.05 -3.70
N HIS A 82 -0.29 0.20 -3.83
CA HIS A 82 -0.29 0.89 -5.12
C HIS A 82 0.65 0.22 -6.11
N TYR A 83 1.85 -0.20 -5.68
CA TYR A 83 2.79 -0.89 -6.57
C TYR A 83 2.20 -2.19 -7.12
N GLU A 84 1.58 -3.02 -6.27
CA GLU A 84 0.91 -4.25 -6.71
C GLU A 84 -0.23 -3.96 -7.69
N ARG A 85 -1.13 -3.03 -7.36
CA ARG A 85 -2.29 -2.66 -8.20
C ARG A 85 -1.88 -2.12 -9.58
N PHE A 86 -0.79 -1.36 -9.65
CA PHE A 86 -0.33 -0.76 -10.90
C PHE A 86 0.51 -1.71 -11.75
N THR A 87 1.35 -2.52 -11.11
CA THR A 87 2.29 -3.38 -11.83
C THR A 87 1.81 -4.83 -11.98
N ASP A 88 0.72 -5.21 -11.30
CA ASP A 88 0.25 -6.60 -11.29
C ASP A 88 1.40 -7.57 -10.94
N THR A 89 2.15 -7.22 -9.90
CA THR A 89 3.32 -7.96 -9.44
C THR A 89 3.30 -7.97 -7.91
N ALA A 90 3.27 -9.17 -7.33
CA ALA A 90 3.30 -9.30 -5.87
C ALA A 90 4.58 -8.71 -5.28
N MET A 91 4.42 -7.94 -4.21
CA MET A 91 5.52 -7.40 -3.40
C MET A 91 5.88 -8.38 -2.29
N SER A 92 7.11 -8.27 -1.82
CA SER A 92 7.67 -9.09 -0.76
C SER A 92 8.32 -8.22 0.32
N ARG A 93 8.76 -8.84 1.39
CA ARG A 93 9.57 -8.22 2.45
C ARG A 93 10.79 -7.43 1.91
N LEU A 94 11.34 -7.87 0.80
CA LEU A 94 12.49 -7.20 0.18
C LEU A 94 12.13 -5.85 -0.42
N ASN A 95 10.86 -5.62 -0.72
CA ASN A 95 10.37 -4.38 -1.35
C ASN A 95 10.06 -3.24 -0.36
N SER A 96 10.27 -3.47 0.95
CA SER A 96 10.11 -2.47 2.00
C SER A 96 11.35 -2.42 2.89
N VAL A 97 11.92 -1.23 3.02
CA VAL A 97 13.12 -0.98 3.83
C VAL A 97 12.90 0.28 4.64
N THR A 98 13.00 0.17 5.96
CA THR A 98 12.89 1.32 6.88
C THR A 98 14.24 1.69 7.47
N THR A 99 14.41 2.93 7.91
CA THR A 99 15.61 3.34 8.67
C THR A 99 15.80 2.44 9.89
N GLY A 100 14.71 2.11 10.62
CA GLY A 100 14.79 1.23 11.80
C GLY A 100 15.36 -0.14 11.47
N SER A 101 14.90 -0.78 10.38
CA SER A 101 15.40 -2.09 9.94
C SER A 101 16.88 -2.06 9.54
N ILE A 102 17.33 -0.96 8.92
CA ILE A 102 18.75 -0.77 8.55
C ILE A 102 19.63 -0.60 9.79
N TYR A 103 19.23 0.32 10.70
CA TYR A 103 19.99 0.56 11.92
C TYR A 103 20.06 -0.68 12.79
N GLN A 104 18.96 -1.40 12.95
CA GLN A 104 18.93 -2.67 13.68
C GLN A 104 19.90 -3.69 13.07
N ALA A 105 19.93 -3.83 11.74
CA ALA A 105 20.83 -4.75 11.06
C ALA A 105 22.29 -4.37 11.31
N VAL A 106 22.66 -3.10 11.19
CA VAL A 106 24.02 -2.60 11.42
C VAL A 106 24.45 -2.75 12.88
N ILE A 107 23.58 -2.41 13.83
CA ILE A 107 23.84 -2.58 15.27
C ILE A 107 24.03 -4.07 15.60
N ASN A 108 23.18 -4.95 15.05
CA ASN A 108 23.34 -6.39 15.25
C ASN A 108 24.65 -6.94 14.67
N LYS A 109 25.09 -6.46 13.50
CA LYS A 109 26.39 -6.78 12.91
C LYS A 109 27.54 -6.30 13.83
N GLU A 110 27.45 -5.09 14.36
CA GLU A 110 28.42 -4.53 15.31
C GLU A 110 28.53 -5.40 16.57
N ARG A 111 27.40 -5.75 17.20
CA ARG A 111 27.34 -6.58 18.41
C ARG A 111 27.94 -7.99 18.19
N ARG A 112 27.87 -8.54 16.98
CA ARG A 112 28.52 -9.82 16.63
C ARG A 112 30.03 -9.70 16.32
N GLY A 113 30.54 -8.46 16.18
CA GLY A 113 31.93 -8.22 15.83
C GLY A 113 32.23 -8.27 14.32
N ASP A 114 31.22 -8.20 13.47
CA ASP A 114 31.39 -8.32 12.00
C ASP A 114 32.25 -7.20 11.40
N TYR A 115 32.46 -6.10 12.15
CA TYR A 115 33.30 -4.97 11.73
C TYR A 115 34.75 -5.03 12.26
N ASN A 116 35.16 -6.12 12.87
CA ASN A 116 36.53 -6.36 13.34
C ASN A 116 37.11 -5.22 14.20
N GLY A 117 36.32 -4.61 15.06
CA GLY A 117 36.72 -3.51 15.95
C GLY A 117 36.82 -2.15 15.29
N GLY A 118 36.38 -2.01 14.03
CA GLY A 118 36.28 -0.71 13.36
C GLY A 118 35.19 0.19 13.94
N THR A 119 35.39 1.50 13.85
CA THR A 119 34.35 2.47 14.23
C THR A 119 33.21 2.43 13.21
N VAL A 120 31.99 2.11 13.67
CA VAL A 120 30.80 2.07 12.82
C VAL A 120 30.19 3.47 12.70
N GLN A 121 29.96 3.93 11.48
CA GLN A 121 29.48 5.28 11.15
C GLN A 121 28.34 5.21 10.14
N VAL A 122 27.62 6.34 9.94
CA VAL A 122 26.54 6.40 8.93
C VAL A 122 27.12 6.09 7.55
N ILE A 123 28.19 6.75 7.17
CA ILE A 123 28.97 6.43 5.98
C ILE A 123 30.28 5.76 6.47
N PRO A 124 30.63 4.56 6.02
CA PRO A 124 30.00 3.77 4.95
C PRO A 124 29.05 2.66 5.42
N HIS A 125 28.73 2.52 6.71
CA HIS A 125 28.10 1.30 7.21
C HIS A 125 26.57 1.31 7.04
N ILE A 126 25.88 2.41 7.39
CA ILE A 126 24.43 2.57 7.16
C ILE A 126 24.15 2.68 5.66
N THR A 127 24.89 3.55 4.95
CA THR A 127 24.73 3.69 3.49
C THR A 127 25.06 2.40 2.75
N GLY A 128 26.07 1.64 3.22
CA GLY A 128 26.42 0.32 2.69
C GLY A 128 25.30 -0.72 2.87
N GLU A 129 24.67 -0.78 4.05
CA GLU A 129 23.53 -1.68 4.29
C GLU A 129 22.33 -1.31 3.39
N ILE A 130 22.05 -0.01 3.19
CA ILE A 130 20.99 0.44 2.27
C ILE A 130 21.29 -0.04 0.84
N ARG A 131 22.52 0.19 0.34
CA ARG A 131 22.93 -0.26 -1.00
C ARG A 131 22.86 -1.77 -1.14
N GLU A 132 23.25 -2.53 -0.13
CA GLU A 132 23.11 -3.99 -0.10
C GLU A 132 21.65 -4.42 -0.25
N ARG A 133 20.70 -3.73 0.43
CA ARG A 133 19.27 -4.03 0.29
C ARG A 133 18.79 -3.76 -1.14
N ILE A 134 19.21 -2.68 -1.78
CA ILE A 134 18.87 -2.37 -3.17
C ILE A 134 19.39 -3.47 -4.12
N HIS A 135 20.67 -3.88 -3.99
CA HIS A 135 21.22 -4.96 -4.77
C HIS A 135 20.49 -6.29 -4.56
N ARG A 136 20.08 -6.56 -3.32
CA ARG A 136 19.35 -7.78 -2.97
C ARG A 136 17.98 -7.85 -3.64
N VAL A 137 17.26 -6.73 -3.77
CA VAL A 137 16.01 -6.67 -4.55
C VAL A 137 16.27 -7.01 -6.01
N ALA A 138 17.27 -6.40 -6.62
CA ALA A 138 17.63 -6.66 -8.02
C ALA A 138 17.99 -8.14 -8.25
N ALA A 139 18.81 -8.72 -7.38
CA ALA A 139 19.24 -10.13 -7.48
C ALA A 139 18.07 -11.12 -7.34
N ASN A 140 17.10 -10.84 -6.45
CA ASN A 140 16.00 -11.77 -6.18
C ASN A 140 14.84 -11.61 -7.15
N SER A 141 14.56 -10.39 -7.66
CA SER A 141 13.45 -10.14 -8.59
C SER A 141 13.79 -10.52 -10.02
N SER A 142 15.06 -10.58 -10.39
CA SER A 142 15.54 -10.69 -11.79
C SER A 142 14.88 -9.65 -12.72
N ALA A 143 14.53 -8.47 -12.17
CA ALA A 143 13.88 -7.40 -12.90
C ALA A 143 14.84 -6.70 -13.86
N ASP A 144 14.34 -6.28 -15.02
CA ASP A 144 15.08 -5.43 -15.95
C ASP A 144 15.31 -4.05 -15.35
N VAL A 145 14.29 -3.54 -14.61
CA VAL A 145 14.35 -2.24 -13.94
C VAL A 145 13.87 -2.33 -12.50
N VAL A 146 14.67 -1.83 -11.55
CA VAL A 146 14.29 -1.63 -10.16
C VAL A 146 14.02 -0.15 -9.92
N ILE A 147 12.83 0.18 -9.41
CA ILE A 147 12.44 1.53 -9.04
C ILE A 147 12.52 1.66 -7.52
N GLY A 148 13.39 2.52 -7.00
CA GLY A 148 13.48 2.83 -5.58
C GLY A 148 12.75 4.15 -5.28
N GLU A 149 11.69 4.12 -4.48
CA GLU A 149 11.04 5.34 -4.00
C GLU A 149 11.61 5.73 -2.64
N ILE A 150 12.13 6.96 -2.57
CA ILE A 150 12.67 7.52 -1.33
C ILE A 150 11.57 8.24 -0.57
N GLY A 151 11.21 7.73 0.61
CA GLY A 151 10.29 8.38 1.53
C GLY A 151 10.83 9.71 2.07
N GLY A 152 9.93 10.52 2.65
CA GLY A 152 10.27 11.85 3.15
C GLY A 152 10.46 12.89 2.05
N THR A 153 11.05 14.02 2.42
CA THR A 153 11.26 15.20 1.55
C THR A 153 12.75 15.52 1.49
N VAL A 154 13.27 15.86 0.33
CA VAL A 154 14.67 16.31 0.19
C VAL A 154 14.87 17.56 1.04
N GLY A 155 15.85 17.48 1.96
CA GLY A 155 16.10 18.48 3.02
C GLY A 155 15.73 18.01 4.41
N ASP A 156 14.93 16.96 4.55
CA ASP A 156 14.64 16.34 5.84
C ASP A 156 15.85 15.53 6.35
N ILE A 157 16.15 15.65 7.64
CA ILE A 157 17.29 14.97 8.29
C ILE A 157 17.15 13.44 8.14
N GLU A 158 15.94 12.94 8.30
CA GLU A 158 15.63 11.51 8.30
C GLU A 158 15.91 10.87 6.93
N SER A 159 15.74 11.60 5.84
CA SER A 159 15.93 11.09 4.47
C SER A 159 17.41 11.09 4.04
N LEU A 160 18.28 11.82 4.74
CA LEU A 160 19.67 12.03 4.32
C LEU A 160 20.48 10.75 4.13
N PRO A 161 20.42 9.72 5.02
CA PRO A 161 21.16 8.48 4.81
C PRO A 161 20.75 7.72 3.54
N PHE A 162 19.47 7.78 3.15
CA PHE A 162 18.98 7.18 1.90
C PHE A 162 19.47 7.96 0.69
N LEU A 163 19.43 9.31 0.74
CA LEU A 163 19.91 10.15 -0.34
C LEU A 163 21.42 9.96 -0.56
N GLU A 164 22.20 9.89 0.53
CA GLU A 164 23.63 9.58 0.44
C GLU A 164 23.87 8.17 -0.15
N ALA A 165 23.10 7.16 0.28
CA ALA A 165 23.22 5.82 -0.23
C ALA A 165 22.95 5.73 -1.74
N ILE A 166 21.89 6.37 -2.26
CA ILE A 166 21.60 6.36 -3.70
C ILE A 166 22.60 7.20 -4.51
N ARG A 167 23.20 8.25 -3.90
CA ARG A 167 24.30 8.98 -4.51
C ARG A 167 25.55 8.08 -4.68
N GLU A 168 25.92 7.36 -3.62
CA GLU A 168 27.04 6.39 -3.66
C GLU A 168 26.76 5.22 -4.62
N PHE A 169 25.50 4.76 -4.70
CA PHE A 169 25.08 3.65 -5.54
C PHE A 169 25.38 3.86 -7.03
N ARG A 170 25.49 5.11 -7.48
CA ARG A 170 25.92 5.43 -8.83
C ARG A 170 27.35 4.95 -9.13
N GLY A 171 28.19 4.86 -8.11
CA GLY A 171 29.53 4.26 -8.22
C GLY A 171 29.51 2.75 -8.38
N ASP A 172 28.50 2.07 -7.83
CA ASP A 172 28.38 0.62 -7.89
C ASP A 172 27.94 0.13 -9.27
N VAL A 173 26.97 0.84 -9.92
CA VAL A 173 26.34 0.35 -11.16
C VAL A 173 26.75 1.12 -12.41
N GLY A 174 27.22 2.35 -12.27
CA GLY A 174 27.59 3.19 -13.39
C GLY A 174 26.50 4.19 -13.83
N ARG A 175 26.91 5.16 -14.64
CA ARG A 175 26.06 6.32 -14.97
C ARG A 175 24.88 5.97 -15.88
N ARG A 176 25.02 4.96 -16.77
CA ARG A 176 23.99 4.56 -17.72
C ARG A 176 23.01 3.53 -17.17
N ASP A 177 23.27 3.05 -15.95
CA ASP A 177 22.46 2.03 -15.29
C ASP A 177 21.57 2.62 -14.19
N LEU A 178 21.60 3.97 -14.04
CA LEU A 178 20.88 4.67 -12.98
C LEU A 178 20.31 6.02 -13.46
N ALA A 179 19.01 6.23 -13.23
CA ALA A 179 18.33 7.52 -13.46
C ALA A 179 17.70 8.05 -12.17
N TYR A 180 17.64 9.38 -12.02
CA TYR A 180 16.99 10.07 -10.91
C TYR A 180 15.76 10.83 -11.39
N VAL A 181 14.60 10.52 -10.84
CA VAL A 181 13.34 11.22 -11.04
C VAL A 181 13.03 12.01 -9.78
N HIS A 182 12.82 13.32 -9.91
CA HIS A 182 12.51 14.16 -8.77
C HIS A 182 11.13 14.79 -8.88
N VAL A 183 10.27 14.50 -7.92
CA VAL A 183 8.88 15.00 -7.86
C VAL A 183 8.85 16.30 -7.08
N THR A 184 8.28 17.35 -7.66
CA THR A 184 8.22 18.70 -7.06
C THR A 184 6.83 19.31 -7.21
N LEU A 185 6.60 20.45 -6.55
CA LEU A 185 5.35 21.20 -6.59
C LEU A 185 5.56 22.57 -7.25
N LEU A 186 4.67 22.93 -8.15
CA LEU A 186 4.51 24.28 -8.69
C LEU A 186 3.22 24.90 -8.11
N PRO A 187 3.27 25.59 -6.97
CA PRO A 187 2.09 26.18 -6.39
C PRO A 187 1.61 27.38 -7.21
N PHE A 188 0.29 27.46 -7.38
CA PHE A 188 -0.35 28.65 -7.91
C PHE A 188 -0.59 29.66 -6.79
N ILE A 189 -0.17 30.90 -7.00
CA ILE A 189 -0.40 31.99 -6.05
C ILE A 189 -1.52 32.88 -6.60
N GLY A 190 -2.72 32.80 -6.03
CA GLY A 190 -3.89 33.52 -6.49
C GLY A 190 -3.71 35.04 -6.58
N THR A 191 -2.99 35.63 -5.65
CA THR A 191 -2.72 37.08 -5.63
C THR A 191 -1.84 37.55 -6.78
N SER A 192 -0.95 36.70 -7.30
CA SER A 192 -0.09 37.06 -8.47
C SER A 192 -0.61 36.44 -9.77
N GLY A 193 -1.60 35.55 -9.70
CA GLY A 193 -2.19 34.91 -10.88
C GLY A 193 -1.25 33.99 -11.65
N GLU A 194 -0.22 33.42 -11.01
CA GLU A 194 0.80 32.64 -11.70
C GLU A 194 1.33 31.46 -10.90
N LEU A 195 1.81 30.44 -11.61
CA LEU A 195 2.58 29.32 -11.04
C LEU A 195 3.98 29.78 -10.62
N LYS A 196 4.41 29.37 -9.43
CA LYS A 196 5.73 29.72 -8.88
C LYS A 196 6.71 28.57 -9.03
N THR A 197 7.84 28.86 -9.71
CA THR A 197 8.91 27.86 -9.96
C THR A 197 9.98 27.83 -8.85
N LYS A 198 9.99 28.81 -7.95
CA LYS A 198 11.00 28.89 -6.89
C LYS A 198 11.05 27.68 -5.97
N PRO A 199 9.93 27.12 -5.49
CA PRO A 199 9.97 25.92 -4.65
C PRO A 199 10.67 24.74 -5.34
N THR A 200 10.35 24.47 -6.61
CA THR A 200 11.04 23.46 -7.44
C THR A 200 12.54 23.74 -7.58
N GLN A 201 12.92 24.98 -7.87
CA GLN A 201 14.33 25.36 -8.00
C GLN A 201 15.10 25.14 -6.69
N HIS A 202 14.50 25.47 -5.54
CA HIS A 202 15.11 25.26 -4.23
C HIS A 202 15.24 23.78 -3.91
N SER A 203 14.22 22.98 -4.19
CA SER A 203 14.25 21.54 -3.96
C SER A 203 15.35 20.85 -4.79
N VAL A 204 15.46 21.20 -6.07
CA VAL A 204 16.55 20.69 -6.93
C VAL A 204 17.92 21.18 -6.48
N LYS A 205 18.03 22.44 -5.99
CA LYS A 205 19.29 22.96 -5.44
C LYS A 205 19.72 22.14 -4.21
N GLU A 206 18.77 21.79 -3.34
CA GLU A 206 19.04 20.97 -2.16
C GLU A 206 19.49 19.56 -2.56
N LEU A 207 18.82 18.92 -3.50
CA LEU A 207 19.22 17.60 -4.02
C LEU A 207 20.63 17.63 -4.64
N ARG A 208 20.96 18.70 -5.34
CA ARG A 208 22.31 18.91 -5.90
C ARG A 208 23.38 19.12 -4.84
N SER A 209 23.04 19.74 -3.71
CA SER A 209 24.01 19.94 -2.62
C SER A 209 24.48 18.61 -2.02
N ILE A 210 23.65 17.56 -2.11
CA ILE A 210 23.98 16.18 -1.76
C ILE A 210 24.82 15.50 -2.86
N GLY A 211 24.84 16.07 -4.09
CA GLY A 211 25.56 15.50 -5.24
C GLY A 211 24.69 14.71 -6.21
N ILE A 212 23.37 14.86 -6.13
CA ILE A 212 22.41 14.21 -7.04
C ILE A 212 21.85 15.22 -8.02
N GLN A 213 22.10 15.01 -9.32
CA GLN A 213 21.46 15.76 -10.40
C GLN A 213 20.26 14.94 -10.91
N PRO A 214 19.02 15.45 -10.85
CA PRO A 214 17.88 14.74 -11.43
C PRO A 214 18.01 14.70 -12.98
N ASP A 215 17.64 13.58 -13.56
CA ASP A 215 17.53 13.38 -15.00
C ASP A 215 16.13 13.81 -15.49
N VAL A 216 15.10 13.60 -14.66
CA VAL A 216 13.70 13.95 -14.93
C VAL A 216 13.09 14.67 -13.73
N LEU A 217 12.29 15.71 -14.02
CA LEU A 217 11.47 16.43 -13.04
C LEU A 217 9.99 16.14 -13.29
N VAL A 218 9.29 15.65 -12.28
CA VAL A 218 7.82 15.53 -12.29
C VAL A 218 7.25 16.68 -11.48
N CYS A 219 6.65 17.65 -12.18
CA CYS A 219 6.16 18.89 -11.60
C CYS A 219 4.66 18.82 -11.36
N ARG A 220 4.24 18.61 -10.10
CA ARG A 220 2.83 18.67 -9.72
C ARG A 220 2.30 20.08 -9.77
N SER A 221 1.09 20.21 -10.32
CA SER A 221 0.39 21.50 -10.43
C SER A 221 -1.13 21.27 -10.53
N ASP A 222 -1.91 22.23 -10.01
CA ASP A 222 -3.37 22.24 -10.13
C ASP A 222 -3.85 22.76 -11.52
N ARG A 223 -2.93 23.20 -12.37
CA ARG A 223 -3.21 23.76 -13.69
C ARG A 223 -2.07 23.55 -14.70
N PRO A 224 -2.36 23.64 -16.02
CA PRO A 224 -1.38 23.41 -17.07
C PRO A 224 -0.11 24.27 -16.94
N ILE A 225 1.03 23.67 -17.23
CA ILE A 225 2.35 24.32 -17.23
C ILE A 225 2.70 24.67 -18.68
N SER A 226 2.88 25.97 -18.97
CA SER A 226 3.23 26.40 -20.33
C SER A 226 4.62 25.91 -20.77
N ALA A 227 4.83 25.79 -22.07
CA ALA A 227 6.14 25.42 -22.63
C ALA A 227 7.26 26.37 -22.21
N GLU A 228 6.97 27.68 -22.11
CA GLU A 228 7.90 28.70 -21.62
C GLU A 228 8.28 28.40 -20.15
N LEU A 229 7.31 28.04 -19.33
CA LEU A 229 7.55 27.73 -17.93
C LEU A 229 8.35 26.42 -17.78
N LYS A 230 8.07 25.40 -18.59
CA LYS A 230 8.87 24.16 -18.66
C LYS A 230 10.33 24.47 -19.06
N ALA A 231 10.54 25.32 -20.08
CA ALA A 231 11.88 25.74 -20.49
C ALA A 231 12.63 26.50 -19.38
N LYS A 232 11.94 27.39 -18.66
CA LYS A 232 12.50 28.12 -17.51
C LYS A 232 12.90 27.14 -16.39
N ILE A 233 12.05 26.18 -16.03
CA ILE A 233 12.34 25.18 -15.00
C ILE A 233 13.55 24.33 -15.44
N GLY A 234 13.54 23.82 -16.66
CA GLY A 234 14.63 23.03 -17.22
C GLY A 234 15.98 23.77 -17.16
N GLY A 235 16.01 25.05 -17.58
CA GLY A 235 17.22 25.88 -17.54
C GLY A 235 17.77 26.06 -16.12
N PHE A 236 16.93 26.38 -15.13
CA PHE A 236 17.38 26.53 -13.73
C PHE A 236 17.76 25.20 -13.08
N CYS A 237 17.07 24.13 -13.42
CA CYS A 237 17.27 22.82 -12.82
C CYS A 237 18.27 21.94 -13.58
N GLY A 238 18.78 22.39 -14.74
CA GLY A 238 19.73 21.64 -15.57
C GLY A 238 19.15 20.33 -16.08
N VAL A 239 17.86 20.32 -16.41
CA VAL A 239 17.14 19.19 -16.97
C VAL A 239 16.66 19.57 -18.38
N PRO A 240 16.78 18.68 -19.38
CA PRO A 240 16.24 18.95 -20.73
C PRO A 240 14.75 19.31 -20.65
N ILE A 241 14.26 20.14 -21.57
CA ILE A 241 12.86 20.58 -21.55
C ILE A 241 11.89 19.38 -21.62
N GLY A 242 12.22 18.33 -22.39
CA GLY A 242 11.46 17.09 -22.43
C GLY A 242 11.45 16.31 -21.14
N GLY A 243 12.44 16.51 -20.27
CA GLY A 243 12.51 15.90 -18.93
C GLY A 243 11.74 16.68 -17.86
N VAL A 244 11.07 17.80 -18.21
CA VAL A 244 10.16 18.52 -17.31
C VAL A 244 8.73 18.04 -17.58
N ILE A 245 8.32 17.02 -16.83
CA ILE A 245 7.03 16.34 -16.95
C ILE A 245 5.98 17.06 -16.10
N GLN A 246 4.87 17.39 -16.69
CA GLN A 246 3.72 17.94 -15.99
C GLN A 246 2.93 16.81 -15.30
N ALA A 247 2.53 17.02 -14.05
CA ALA A 247 1.67 16.14 -13.29
C ALA A 247 0.48 16.93 -12.73
N LEU A 248 -0.60 16.98 -13.49
CA LEU A 248 -1.85 17.60 -13.04
C LEU A 248 -2.58 16.72 -12.04
N ASP A 249 -3.39 17.37 -11.19
CA ASP A 249 -4.34 16.64 -10.35
C ASP A 249 -5.32 15.87 -11.22
N ALA A 250 -5.46 14.58 -10.96
CA ALA A 250 -6.29 13.67 -11.72
C ALA A 250 -7.56 13.27 -10.94
N ASP A 251 -8.61 12.97 -11.68
CA ASP A 251 -9.89 12.47 -11.15
C ASP A 251 -9.78 11.07 -10.53
N SER A 252 -8.76 10.31 -10.94
CA SER A 252 -8.43 8.99 -10.41
C SER A 252 -6.93 8.76 -10.47
N ILE A 253 -6.37 8.05 -9.48
CA ILE A 253 -4.97 7.62 -9.51
C ILE A 253 -4.67 6.74 -10.73
N TYR A 254 -5.67 6.00 -11.23
CA TYR A 254 -5.54 5.15 -12.42
C TYR A 254 -5.44 5.94 -13.73
N ALA A 255 -5.83 7.22 -13.75
CA ALA A 255 -5.64 8.10 -14.90
C ALA A 255 -4.19 8.63 -15.00
N VAL A 256 -3.45 8.62 -13.89
CA VAL A 256 -2.09 9.18 -13.82
C VAL A 256 -1.11 8.52 -14.80
N PRO A 257 -1.04 7.17 -14.96
CA PRO A 257 -0.14 6.56 -15.94
C PRO A 257 -0.39 7.04 -17.37
N LEU A 258 -1.64 7.24 -17.79
CA LEU A 258 -1.97 7.72 -19.12
C LEU A 258 -1.47 9.16 -19.34
N ALA A 259 -1.71 10.04 -18.36
CA ALA A 259 -1.22 11.42 -18.40
C ALA A 259 0.32 11.48 -18.41
N MET A 260 1.00 10.62 -17.63
CA MET A 260 2.46 10.52 -17.62
C MET A 260 3.03 9.96 -18.94
N GLU A 261 2.30 9.07 -19.61
CA GLU A 261 2.65 8.57 -20.94
C GLU A 261 2.60 9.68 -21.99
N GLU A 262 1.51 10.46 -22.01
CA GLU A 262 1.35 11.61 -22.91
C GLU A 262 2.44 12.66 -22.70
N GLU A 263 2.84 12.90 -21.46
CA GLU A 263 3.93 13.82 -21.09
C GLU A 263 5.34 13.27 -21.42
N GLY A 264 5.45 11.95 -21.73
CA GLY A 264 6.68 11.30 -22.12
C GLY A 264 7.59 10.86 -20.98
N LEU A 265 7.07 10.70 -19.72
CA LEU A 265 7.86 10.27 -18.57
C LEU A 265 8.68 9.01 -18.84
N CYS A 266 8.03 7.96 -19.36
CA CYS A 266 8.71 6.70 -19.59
C CYS A 266 9.83 6.82 -20.62
N ARG A 267 9.60 7.54 -21.71
CA ARG A 267 10.62 7.80 -22.75
C ARG A 267 11.85 8.49 -22.18
N GLN A 268 11.66 9.55 -21.37
CA GLN A 268 12.78 10.26 -20.76
C GLN A 268 13.59 9.38 -19.81
N VAL A 269 12.94 8.48 -19.09
CA VAL A 269 13.62 7.51 -18.21
C VAL A 269 14.37 6.46 -19.02
N LEU A 270 13.77 5.94 -20.10
CA LEU A 270 14.43 4.98 -20.99
C LEU A 270 15.66 5.60 -21.67
N ASP A 271 15.55 6.85 -22.14
CA ASP A 271 16.67 7.59 -22.71
C ASP A 271 17.83 7.77 -21.70
N ALA A 272 17.50 8.10 -20.44
CA ALA A 272 18.49 8.24 -19.37
C ALA A 272 19.21 6.93 -19.03
N LEU A 273 18.51 5.78 -19.18
CA LEU A 273 19.02 4.43 -18.91
C LEU A 273 19.65 3.74 -20.13
N ASP A 274 19.65 4.39 -21.30
CA ASP A 274 20.11 3.80 -22.56
C ASP A 274 19.34 2.49 -22.90
N LEU A 275 18.02 2.52 -22.67
CA LEU A 275 17.11 1.40 -22.94
C LEU A 275 16.24 1.67 -24.17
N PRO A 276 15.92 0.65 -24.98
CA PRO A 276 15.01 0.80 -26.12
C PRO A 276 13.60 1.25 -25.72
N ASP A 277 13.01 2.19 -26.46
CA ASP A 277 11.60 2.56 -26.31
C ASP A 277 10.74 1.64 -27.18
N HIS A 278 10.22 0.56 -26.57
CA HIS A 278 9.30 -0.35 -27.23
C HIS A 278 7.87 0.23 -27.29
N PRO A 279 7.03 -0.22 -28.24
CA PRO A 279 5.63 0.18 -28.27
C PRO A 279 4.92 -0.11 -26.95
N SER A 280 4.18 0.89 -26.46
CA SER A 280 3.44 0.80 -25.19
C SER A 280 2.09 0.14 -25.39
N ASP A 281 1.77 -0.89 -24.61
CA ASP A 281 0.44 -1.51 -24.54
C ASP A 281 -0.31 -1.03 -23.30
N MET A 282 -1.03 0.07 -23.44
CA MET A 282 -1.89 0.65 -22.41
C MET A 282 -3.39 0.52 -22.74
N VAL A 283 -3.76 -0.30 -23.72
CA VAL A 283 -5.16 -0.42 -24.19
C VAL A 283 -6.10 -0.83 -23.05
N ARG A 284 -5.78 -1.91 -22.34
CA ARG A 284 -6.59 -2.40 -21.22
C ARG A 284 -6.65 -1.39 -20.07
N TRP A 285 -5.56 -0.66 -19.85
CA TRP A 285 -5.51 0.37 -18.81
C TRP A 285 -6.37 1.58 -19.18
N ALA A 286 -6.33 2.02 -20.43
CA ALA A 286 -7.19 3.09 -20.93
C ALA A 286 -8.68 2.70 -20.86
N GLU A 287 -9.02 1.45 -21.17
CA GLU A 287 -10.38 0.93 -21.00
C GLU A 287 -10.84 0.96 -19.54
N LEU A 288 -9.99 0.55 -18.60
CA LEU A 288 -10.26 0.65 -17.16
C LEU A 288 -10.56 2.09 -16.75
N VAL A 289 -9.73 3.05 -17.18
CA VAL A 289 -9.94 4.47 -16.88
C VAL A 289 -11.21 5.00 -17.53
N HIS A 290 -11.52 4.57 -18.76
CA HIS A 290 -12.77 4.92 -19.43
C HIS A 290 -13.99 4.45 -18.63
N ARG A 291 -14.01 3.19 -18.17
CA ARG A 291 -15.09 2.64 -17.32
C ARG A 291 -15.22 3.38 -15.99
N LEU A 292 -14.12 3.77 -15.36
CA LEU A 292 -14.13 4.58 -14.14
C LEU A 292 -14.79 5.96 -14.34
N ARG A 293 -14.62 6.56 -15.53
CA ARG A 293 -15.19 7.87 -15.88
C ARG A 293 -16.64 7.78 -16.36
N HIS A 294 -17.09 6.60 -16.78
CA HIS A 294 -18.44 6.35 -17.28
C HIS A 294 -19.07 5.17 -16.51
N PRO A 295 -19.26 5.33 -15.18
CA PRO A 295 -19.73 4.24 -14.35
C PRO A 295 -21.22 3.97 -14.58
N GLY A 296 -21.62 2.71 -14.34
CA GLY A 296 -23.02 2.29 -14.30
C GLY A 296 -23.74 2.71 -13.01
N PRO A 297 -24.87 2.03 -12.70
CA PRO A 297 -25.67 2.35 -11.51
C PRO A 297 -24.86 2.34 -10.22
N ALA A 298 -25.22 3.25 -9.30
CA ALA A 298 -24.53 3.32 -8.01
C ALA A 298 -24.98 2.20 -7.07
N VAL A 299 -24.00 1.57 -6.41
CA VAL A 299 -24.19 0.63 -5.30
C VAL A 299 -23.79 1.34 -4.02
N LYS A 300 -24.72 1.47 -3.08
CA LYS A 300 -24.55 2.16 -1.80
C LYS A 300 -23.98 1.19 -0.78
N VAL A 301 -22.72 1.37 -0.42
CA VAL A 301 -22.02 0.53 0.55
C VAL A 301 -21.69 1.32 1.81
N ALA A 302 -22.17 0.85 2.97
CA ALA A 302 -21.76 1.40 4.26
C ALA A 302 -20.46 0.72 4.72
N LEU A 303 -19.40 1.49 4.91
CA LEU A 303 -18.17 1.05 5.56
C LEU A 303 -18.20 1.48 7.02
N VAL A 304 -18.50 0.53 7.91
CA VAL A 304 -18.63 0.78 9.35
C VAL A 304 -17.30 0.51 10.05
N GLY A 305 -16.57 1.57 10.32
CA GLY A 305 -15.22 1.50 10.87
C GLY A 305 -14.99 2.44 12.05
N LYS A 306 -13.78 2.40 12.63
CA LYS A 306 -13.36 3.33 13.68
C LYS A 306 -12.29 4.34 13.23
N TYR A 307 -11.73 4.16 12.04
CA TYR A 307 -10.73 5.06 11.46
C TYR A 307 -11.27 5.83 10.25
N VAL A 308 -12.56 6.11 10.26
CA VAL A 308 -13.29 6.69 9.11
C VAL A 308 -12.98 8.16 8.81
N GLN A 309 -12.23 8.83 9.68
CA GLN A 309 -11.77 10.20 9.47
C GLN A 309 -10.55 10.29 8.54
N LEU A 310 -9.86 9.17 8.32
CA LEU A 310 -8.71 9.08 7.41
C LEU A 310 -9.00 8.01 6.36
N ASN A 311 -9.18 8.42 5.11
CA ASN A 311 -9.49 7.51 4.01
C ASN A 311 -8.41 6.44 3.80
N ASP A 312 -7.14 6.80 4.01
CA ASP A 312 -6.00 5.90 3.83
C ASP A 312 -5.95 4.75 4.83
N ALA A 313 -6.70 4.83 5.95
CA ALA A 313 -6.77 3.74 6.93
C ALA A 313 -7.45 2.46 6.41
N TYR A 314 -8.25 2.56 5.35
CA TYR A 314 -8.98 1.45 4.72
C TYR A 314 -8.79 1.42 3.20
N LEU A 315 -7.66 1.93 2.71
CA LEU A 315 -7.41 2.13 1.29
C LEU A 315 -7.62 0.86 0.46
N SER A 316 -7.03 -0.26 0.86
CA SER A 316 -7.17 -1.53 0.12
C SER A 316 -8.60 -2.06 0.12
N VAL A 317 -9.37 -1.85 1.18
CA VAL A 317 -10.80 -2.22 1.24
C VAL A 317 -11.60 -1.38 0.24
N VAL A 318 -11.35 -0.08 0.20
CA VAL A 318 -12.02 0.84 -0.73
C VAL A 318 -11.68 0.52 -2.19
N GLU A 319 -10.39 0.27 -2.47
CA GLU A 319 -9.95 -0.10 -3.81
C GLU A 319 -10.54 -1.45 -4.25
N ALA A 320 -10.61 -2.45 -3.36
CA ALA A 320 -11.26 -3.72 -3.65
C ALA A 320 -12.74 -3.56 -3.98
N LEU A 321 -13.47 -2.71 -3.24
CA LEU A 321 -14.87 -2.39 -3.52
C LEU A 321 -15.03 -1.66 -4.87
N ARG A 322 -14.13 -0.72 -5.19
CA ARG A 322 -14.11 -0.04 -6.50
C ARG A 322 -13.89 -1.01 -7.64
N HIS A 323 -12.91 -1.91 -7.51
CA HIS A 323 -12.62 -2.93 -8.51
C HIS A 323 -13.81 -3.87 -8.71
N ALA A 324 -14.47 -4.30 -7.62
CA ALA A 324 -15.65 -5.13 -7.70
C ALA A 324 -16.84 -4.44 -8.39
N CYS A 325 -17.09 -3.16 -8.07
CA CYS A 325 -18.11 -2.38 -8.75
C CYS A 325 -17.77 -2.19 -10.24
N LEU A 326 -16.51 -1.89 -10.55
CA LEU A 326 -16.04 -1.74 -11.92
C LEU A 326 -16.21 -3.02 -12.74
N ASP A 327 -15.90 -4.19 -12.16
CA ASP A 327 -16.10 -5.49 -12.81
C ASP A 327 -17.57 -5.74 -13.16
N ARG A 328 -18.50 -5.20 -12.38
CA ARG A 328 -19.96 -5.33 -12.55
C ARG A 328 -20.62 -4.16 -13.26
N ASP A 329 -19.83 -3.31 -13.93
CA ASP A 329 -20.31 -2.09 -14.58
C ASP A 329 -21.18 -1.20 -13.68
N ALA A 330 -20.78 -1.07 -12.41
CA ALA A 330 -21.42 -0.26 -11.39
C ALA A 330 -20.45 0.81 -10.84
N SER A 331 -21.02 1.80 -10.15
CA SER A 331 -20.25 2.76 -9.35
C SER A 331 -20.38 2.50 -7.86
N LEU A 332 -19.38 2.89 -7.09
CA LEU A 332 -19.37 2.79 -5.64
C LEU A 332 -19.84 4.12 -5.01
N ASP A 333 -21.02 4.14 -4.38
CA ASP A 333 -21.44 5.19 -3.44
C ASP A 333 -21.04 4.74 -2.02
N LEU A 334 -19.84 5.12 -1.58
CA LEU A 334 -19.29 4.69 -0.29
C LEU A 334 -19.70 5.65 0.81
N ARG A 335 -20.37 5.11 1.84
CA ARG A 335 -20.75 5.83 3.06
C ARG A 335 -19.85 5.44 4.21
N TRP A 336 -19.04 6.37 4.66
CA TRP A 336 -18.17 6.22 5.82
C TRP A 336 -18.98 6.42 7.09
N ILE A 337 -19.11 5.39 7.92
CA ILE A 337 -19.88 5.42 9.16
C ILE A 337 -19.00 5.08 10.34
N CYS A 338 -18.91 5.98 11.31
CA CYS A 338 -18.21 5.74 12.56
C CYS A 338 -19.00 4.74 13.41
N ALA A 339 -18.34 3.71 13.90
CA ALA A 339 -18.98 2.68 14.70
C ALA A 339 -19.58 3.26 16.01
N GLU A 340 -18.91 4.24 16.62
CA GLU A 340 -19.40 4.91 17.82
C GLU A 340 -20.69 5.73 17.55
N GLN A 341 -20.86 6.30 16.36
CA GLN A 341 -22.11 6.96 16.00
C GLN A 341 -23.30 5.98 15.94
N ILE A 342 -23.04 4.71 15.59
CA ILE A 342 -24.08 3.68 15.64
C ILE A 342 -24.49 3.36 17.09
N GLU A 343 -23.56 3.38 18.03
CA GLU A 343 -23.87 3.22 19.45
C GLU A 343 -24.77 4.34 19.99
N GLU A 344 -24.55 5.57 19.53
CA GLU A 344 -25.30 6.76 19.94
C GLU A 344 -26.65 6.90 19.25
N GLN A 345 -26.73 6.67 17.95
CA GLN A 345 -27.88 7.01 17.10
C GLN A 345 -28.71 5.80 16.66
N GLY A 346 -28.15 4.60 16.83
CA GLY A 346 -28.75 3.35 16.37
C GLY A 346 -28.44 3.01 14.91
N ALA A 347 -28.30 1.72 14.62
CA ALA A 347 -27.94 1.21 13.30
C ALA A 347 -28.97 1.56 12.21
N ALA A 348 -30.27 1.50 12.53
CA ALA A 348 -31.33 1.79 11.56
C ALA A 348 -31.30 3.23 11.04
N ALA A 349 -30.92 4.21 11.86
CA ALA A 349 -30.84 5.60 11.45
C ALA A 349 -29.74 5.85 10.42
N LEU A 350 -28.60 5.16 10.55
CA LEU A 350 -27.40 5.40 9.74
C LEU A 350 -27.29 4.46 8.53
N LEU A 351 -27.90 3.27 8.60
CA LEU A 351 -27.75 2.22 7.58
C LEU A 351 -28.98 2.08 6.66
N ALA A 352 -30.10 2.77 6.94
CA ALA A 352 -31.28 2.69 6.09
C ALA A 352 -30.95 3.08 4.65
N GLY A 353 -31.41 2.24 3.69
CA GLY A 353 -31.19 2.48 2.26
C GLY A 353 -29.79 2.13 1.73
N MET A 354 -28.97 1.46 2.52
CA MET A 354 -27.71 0.88 2.04
C MET A 354 -27.95 -0.46 1.36
N ASP A 355 -27.25 -0.71 0.25
CA ASP A 355 -27.33 -1.95 -0.50
C ASP A 355 -26.42 -3.04 0.10
N ALA A 356 -25.36 -2.64 0.81
CA ALA A 356 -24.44 -3.54 1.52
C ALA A 356 -23.79 -2.86 2.72
N VAL A 357 -23.30 -3.70 3.67
CA VAL A 357 -22.54 -3.26 4.83
C VAL A 357 -21.19 -3.99 4.86
N VAL A 358 -20.10 -3.25 4.98
CA VAL A 358 -18.74 -3.77 5.17
C VAL A 358 -18.22 -3.31 6.53
N VAL A 359 -17.75 -4.25 7.35
CA VAL A 359 -17.07 -3.95 8.62
C VAL A 359 -15.61 -4.36 8.50
N PRO A 360 -14.68 -3.40 8.41
CA PRO A 360 -13.27 -3.68 8.22
C PRO A 360 -12.57 -4.11 9.52
N GLY A 361 -11.28 -4.47 9.39
CA GLY A 361 -10.38 -4.78 10.49
C GLY A 361 -10.16 -3.63 11.48
N GLY A 362 -9.48 -3.94 12.55
CA GLY A 362 -9.10 -2.99 13.61
C GLY A 362 -8.67 -3.72 14.87
N PHE A 363 -8.27 -2.97 15.91
CA PHE A 363 -7.80 -3.49 17.19
C PHE A 363 -8.47 -2.77 18.37
N GLY A 364 -8.61 -3.48 19.50
CA GLY A 364 -9.13 -2.95 20.77
C GLY A 364 -10.62 -2.64 20.77
N ASN A 365 -11.15 -2.23 21.93
CA ASN A 365 -12.57 -2.25 22.28
C ASN A 365 -13.42 -1.14 21.64
N ARG A 366 -12.80 -0.02 21.24
CA ARG A 366 -13.53 1.15 20.74
C ARG A 366 -14.40 0.82 19.52
N GLY A 367 -15.69 1.14 19.57
CA GLY A 367 -16.65 0.96 18.47
C GLY A 367 -17.06 -0.50 18.20
N VAL A 368 -16.77 -1.44 19.09
CA VAL A 368 -17.12 -2.86 18.90
C VAL A 368 -18.63 -3.07 18.98
N ASP A 369 -19.30 -2.49 19.96
CA ASP A 369 -20.74 -2.65 20.14
C ASP A 369 -21.52 -2.01 18.99
N GLY A 370 -21.06 -0.88 18.44
CA GLY A 370 -21.60 -0.29 17.24
C GLY A 370 -21.44 -1.18 16.00
N LYS A 371 -20.29 -1.86 15.85
CA LYS A 371 -20.09 -2.86 14.79
C LYS A 371 -21.03 -4.04 14.95
N VAL A 372 -21.17 -4.58 16.16
CA VAL A 372 -22.10 -5.67 16.45
C VAL A 372 -23.55 -5.26 16.16
N ALA A 373 -23.94 -4.03 16.50
CA ALA A 373 -25.28 -3.49 16.22
C ALA A 373 -25.50 -3.33 14.70
N ALA A 374 -24.50 -2.87 13.95
CA ALA A 374 -24.57 -2.78 12.48
C ALA A 374 -24.74 -4.16 11.83
N ILE A 375 -24.02 -5.16 12.30
CA ILE A 375 -24.06 -6.53 11.81
C ILE A 375 -25.44 -7.15 12.11
N ARG A 376 -25.95 -6.95 13.34
CA ARG A 376 -27.31 -7.37 13.71
C ARG A 376 -28.35 -6.76 12.79
N TRP A 377 -28.28 -5.46 12.54
CA TRP A 377 -29.18 -4.78 11.63
C TRP A 377 -29.11 -5.37 10.22
N ALA A 378 -27.91 -5.56 9.67
CA ALA A 378 -27.73 -6.13 8.34
C ALA A 378 -28.33 -7.55 8.23
N ARG A 379 -28.14 -8.41 9.25
CA ARG A 379 -28.74 -9.74 9.31
C ARG A 379 -30.29 -9.66 9.38
N GLU A 380 -30.85 -8.84 10.26
CA GLU A 380 -32.30 -8.70 10.46
C GLU A 380 -32.99 -8.11 9.23
N GLN A 381 -32.36 -7.14 8.55
CA GLN A 381 -32.86 -6.52 7.32
C GLN A 381 -32.50 -7.31 6.05
N ARG A 382 -31.72 -8.38 6.16
CA ARG A 382 -31.23 -9.20 5.04
C ARG A 382 -30.41 -8.40 4.02
N VAL A 383 -29.67 -7.40 4.51
CA VAL A 383 -28.73 -6.61 3.70
C VAL A 383 -27.41 -7.40 3.59
N PRO A 384 -26.83 -7.54 2.39
CA PRO A 384 -25.51 -8.15 2.20
C PRO A 384 -24.46 -7.57 3.16
N PHE A 385 -23.68 -8.48 3.78
CA PHE A 385 -22.69 -8.13 4.79
C PHE A 385 -21.35 -8.80 4.50
N LEU A 386 -20.26 -8.05 4.68
CA LEU A 386 -18.90 -8.59 4.67
C LEU A 386 -18.14 -8.08 5.91
N GLY A 387 -17.65 -9.01 6.72
CA GLY A 387 -16.77 -8.74 7.86
C GLY A 387 -15.33 -9.14 7.56
N LEU A 388 -14.39 -8.22 7.70
CA LEU A 388 -12.96 -8.45 7.48
C LEU A 388 -12.22 -8.40 8.82
N CYS A 389 -11.43 -9.43 9.16
CA CYS A 389 -10.64 -9.50 10.40
C CYS A 389 -11.53 -9.24 11.64
N LEU A 390 -11.36 -8.11 12.34
CA LEU A 390 -12.23 -7.74 13.47
C LEU A 390 -13.71 -7.68 13.07
N GLY A 391 -14.04 -7.32 11.84
CA GLY A 391 -15.42 -7.32 11.35
C GLY A 391 -16.02 -8.73 11.31
N MET A 392 -15.26 -9.74 10.91
CA MET A 392 -15.66 -11.14 11.00
C MET A 392 -15.80 -11.58 12.47
N GLN A 393 -14.85 -11.19 13.33
CA GLN A 393 -14.91 -11.49 14.77
C GLN A 393 -16.16 -10.88 15.42
N CYS A 394 -16.52 -9.65 15.07
CA CYS A 394 -17.76 -9.02 15.53
C CYS A 394 -19.02 -9.76 15.03
N ALA A 395 -18.99 -10.34 13.82
CA ALA A 395 -20.10 -11.16 13.31
C ALA A 395 -20.25 -12.47 14.09
N VAL A 396 -19.14 -13.09 14.49
CA VAL A 396 -19.15 -14.25 15.38
C VAL A 396 -19.73 -13.88 16.74
N ILE A 397 -19.35 -12.76 17.33
CA ILE A 397 -19.88 -12.26 18.61
C ILE A 397 -21.38 -11.96 18.50
N GLU A 398 -21.83 -11.32 17.42
CA GLU A 398 -23.24 -11.03 17.17
C GLU A 398 -24.07 -12.32 17.13
N TRP A 399 -23.62 -13.30 16.34
CA TRP A 399 -24.32 -14.59 16.23
C TRP A 399 -24.35 -15.34 17.56
N ALA A 400 -23.25 -15.37 18.29
CA ALA A 400 -23.16 -15.99 19.59
C ALA A 400 -24.21 -15.44 20.57
N ARG A 401 -24.29 -14.11 20.67
CA ARG A 401 -25.23 -13.42 21.59
C ARG A 401 -26.68 -13.56 21.17
N ASN A 402 -26.99 -13.38 19.88
CA ASN A 402 -28.36 -13.19 19.40
C ASN A 402 -28.98 -14.44 18.76
N GLN A 403 -28.20 -15.43 18.36
CA GLN A 403 -28.71 -16.65 17.72
C GLN A 403 -28.35 -17.93 18.47
N ALA A 404 -27.14 -18.02 19.04
CA ALA A 404 -26.71 -19.20 19.79
C ALA A 404 -27.03 -19.14 21.31
N GLY A 405 -27.59 -18.03 21.80
CA GLY A 405 -27.98 -17.85 23.20
C GLY A 405 -26.81 -17.83 24.20
N LEU A 406 -25.61 -17.47 23.72
CA LEU A 406 -24.41 -17.37 24.55
C LEU A 406 -24.31 -15.95 25.13
N GLU A 407 -25.01 -15.72 26.23
CA GLU A 407 -25.04 -14.41 26.89
C GLU A 407 -23.63 -14.01 27.36
N GLY A 408 -23.23 -12.75 27.12
CA GLY A 408 -21.91 -12.25 27.47
C GLY A 408 -20.77 -12.74 26.54
N ALA A 409 -21.10 -13.44 25.43
CA ALA A 409 -20.08 -13.87 24.48
C ALA A 409 -19.32 -12.68 23.89
N THR A 410 -17.96 -12.78 23.87
CA THR A 410 -17.09 -11.76 23.26
C THR A 410 -15.74 -12.36 22.86
N SER A 411 -14.79 -11.50 22.49
CA SER A 411 -13.40 -11.87 22.24
C SER A 411 -12.59 -11.83 23.55
N ALA A 412 -11.68 -12.77 23.73
CA ALA A 412 -10.70 -12.73 24.83
C ALA A 412 -9.73 -11.52 24.75
N GLU A 413 -9.63 -10.86 23.59
CA GLU A 413 -8.94 -9.57 23.43
C GLU A 413 -9.68 -8.45 24.18
N LEU A 414 -11.01 -8.49 24.11
CA LEU A 414 -11.89 -7.42 24.61
C LEU A 414 -12.22 -7.62 26.09
N ASP A 415 -12.47 -8.86 26.49
CA ASP A 415 -12.70 -9.26 27.89
C ASP A 415 -12.12 -10.66 28.13
N PRO A 416 -10.93 -10.75 28.73
CA PRO A 416 -10.32 -12.04 29.08
C PRO A 416 -11.12 -12.88 30.09
N ALA A 417 -12.05 -12.24 30.83
CA ALA A 417 -12.90 -12.90 31.83
C ALA A 417 -14.28 -13.33 31.28
N SER A 418 -14.52 -13.15 29.98
CA SER A 418 -15.79 -13.52 29.36
C SER A 418 -16.16 -14.98 29.64
N PRO A 419 -17.45 -15.26 29.97
CA PRO A 419 -17.92 -16.63 30.14
C PRO A 419 -17.92 -17.41 28.82
N HIS A 420 -17.96 -16.72 27.70
CA HIS A 420 -17.97 -17.29 26.36
C HIS A 420 -16.99 -16.58 25.42
N PRO A 421 -15.67 -16.89 25.51
CA PRO A 421 -14.66 -16.33 24.63
C PRO A 421 -14.73 -17.00 23.24
N VAL A 422 -15.73 -16.60 22.43
CA VAL A 422 -15.97 -17.17 21.09
C VAL A 422 -14.89 -16.79 20.07
N ILE A 423 -14.12 -15.76 20.39
CA ILE A 423 -12.86 -15.37 19.73
C ILE A 423 -11.76 -15.46 20.77
N HIS A 424 -10.67 -16.12 20.46
CA HIS A 424 -9.57 -16.31 21.40
C HIS A 424 -8.19 -16.20 20.71
N LEU A 425 -7.15 -16.15 21.53
CA LEU A 425 -5.77 -16.06 21.08
C LEU A 425 -5.39 -17.36 20.30
N LEU A 426 -4.72 -17.19 19.17
CA LEU A 426 -4.09 -18.31 18.47
C LEU A 426 -3.07 -19.02 19.38
N PRO A 427 -2.97 -20.35 19.34
CA PRO A 427 -2.03 -21.09 20.18
C PRO A 427 -0.58 -20.60 20.02
N GLU A 428 -0.17 -20.25 18.81
CA GLU A 428 1.17 -19.75 18.46
C GLU A 428 1.43 -18.34 18.99
N GLN A 429 0.42 -17.67 19.53
CA GLN A 429 0.49 -16.29 20.04
C GLN A 429 0.57 -16.21 21.57
N GLN A 430 0.54 -17.33 22.29
CA GLN A 430 0.42 -17.34 23.76
C GLN A 430 1.68 -16.82 24.47
N ASP A 431 2.87 -17.03 23.91
CA ASP A 431 4.15 -16.66 24.52
C ASP A 431 4.86 -15.49 23.82
N VAL A 432 4.11 -14.70 23.03
CA VAL A 432 4.67 -13.58 22.26
C VAL A 432 4.88 -12.36 23.15
N VAL A 433 6.13 -11.90 23.28
CA VAL A 433 6.52 -10.72 24.03
C VAL A 433 6.54 -9.46 23.14
N ASP A 434 7.15 -9.59 21.95
CA ASP A 434 7.23 -8.50 20.98
C ASP A 434 5.94 -8.44 20.15
N LEU A 435 5.33 -7.24 20.02
CA LEU A 435 4.07 -7.08 19.31
C LEU A 435 4.24 -6.90 17.79
N GLY A 436 5.35 -6.28 17.35
CA GLY A 436 5.62 -6.04 15.92
C GLY A 436 6.03 -7.31 15.18
N GLY A 437 5.48 -7.54 13.99
CA GLY A 437 5.86 -8.65 13.10
C GLY A 437 5.56 -10.06 13.61
N THR A 438 4.75 -10.22 14.67
CA THR A 438 4.53 -11.51 15.34
C THR A 438 3.12 -12.07 15.23
N MET A 439 2.20 -11.36 14.59
CA MET A 439 0.85 -11.87 14.29
C MET A 439 0.90 -13.01 13.26
N ARG A 440 -0.24 -13.66 13.02
CA ARG A 440 -0.41 -14.49 11.83
C ARG A 440 -0.44 -13.59 10.61
N LEU A 441 0.66 -13.59 9.84
CA LEU A 441 0.94 -12.65 8.76
C LEU A 441 1.21 -13.37 7.45
N GLY A 442 0.72 -12.79 6.34
CA GLY A 442 0.97 -13.29 4.99
C GLY A 442 -0.10 -14.25 4.49
N VAL A 443 0.21 -14.95 3.41
CA VAL A 443 -0.72 -15.81 2.69
C VAL A 443 -0.91 -17.15 3.39
N TYR A 444 -2.18 -17.52 3.61
CA TYR A 444 -2.56 -18.82 4.13
C TYR A 444 -3.67 -19.45 3.27
N PRO A 445 -3.64 -20.79 3.09
CA PRO A 445 -4.69 -21.50 2.39
C PRO A 445 -5.95 -21.62 3.25
N CYS A 446 -7.11 -21.48 2.60
CA CYS A 446 -8.42 -21.75 3.16
C CYS A 446 -9.17 -22.74 2.27
N ARG A 447 -9.57 -23.88 2.83
CA ARG A 447 -10.41 -24.86 2.14
C ARG A 447 -11.88 -24.46 2.30
N LEU A 448 -12.55 -24.18 1.17
CA LEU A 448 -13.95 -23.76 1.14
C LEU A 448 -14.89 -24.99 1.17
N ALA A 449 -15.91 -24.92 2.01
CA ALA A 449 -16.89 -25.97 2.13
C ALA A 449 -17.80 -26.01 0.88
N PRO A 450 -18.07 -27.22 0.32
CA PRO A 450 -18.88 -27.37 -0.89
C PRO A 450 -20.28 -26.75 -0.76
N GLY A 451 -20.73 -26.09 -1.83
CA GLY A 451 -22.07 -25.49 -1.93
C GLY A 451 -22.30 -24.29 -1.00
N THR A 452 -21.24 -23.72 -0.42
CA THR A 452 -21.32 -22.45 0.33
C THR A 452 -21.28 -21.23 -0.60
N LEU A 453 -21.70 -20.06 -0.08
CA LEU A 453 -21.59 -18.81 -0.82
C LEU A 453 -20.13 -18.49 -1.14
N GLY A 454 -19.22 -18.68 -0.18
CA GLY A 454 -17.78 -18.48 -0.38
C GLY A 454 -17.26 -19.28 -1.57
N GLN A 455 -17.52 -20.60 -1.63
CA GLN A 455 -17.09 -21.42 -2.75
C GLN A 455 -17.64 -20.94 -4.10
N ARG A 456 -18.92 -20.53 -4.14
CA ARG A 456 -19.53 -20.03 -5.39
C ARG A 456 -18.92 -18.69 -5.85
N LEU A 457 -18.53 -17.84 -4.90
CA LEU A 457 -17.95 -16.52 -5.23
C LEU A 457 -16.49 -16.63 -5.69
N TYR A 458 -15.70 -17.49 -5.04
CA TYR A 458 -14.29 -17.72 -5.42
C TYR A 458 -14.15 -18.64 -6.65
N GLY A 459 -15.07 -19.60 -6.83
CA GLY A 459 -15.01 -20.57 -7.92
C GLY A 459 -14.04 -21.73 -7.69
N ASP A 460 -13.34 -21.76 -6.56
CA ASP A 460 -12.31 -22.73 -6.20
C ASP A 460 -12.62 -23.48 -4.90
N GLU A 461 -11.96 -24.62 -4.67
CA GLU A 461 -12.05 -25.38 -3.42
C GLU A 461 -11.06 -24.89 -2.36
N VAL A 462 -9.92 -24.36 -2.79
CA VAL A 462 -8.88 -23.80 -1.92
C VAL A 462 -8.51 -22.41 -2.40
N VAL A 463 -8.60 -21.44 -1.50
CA VAL A 463 -8.23 -20.07 -1.76
C VAL A 463 -7.06 -19.63 -0.87
N TYR A 464 -6.33 -18.65 -1.31
CA TYR A 464 -5.16 -18.12 -0.62
C TYR A 464 -5.41 -16.65 -0.32
N GLU A 465 -5.40 -16.30 0.98
CA GLU A 465 -5.67 -14.93 1.43
C GLU A 465 -4.59 -14.46 2.38
N ARG A 466 -4.32 -13.14 2.38
CA ARG A 466 -3.36 -12.54 3.31
C ARG A 466 -4.03 -12.29 4.64
N HIS A 467 -3.39 -12.78 5.70
CA HIS A 467 -3.83 -12.64 7.09
C HIS A 467 -3.02 -11.57 7.82
N ARG A 468 -3.67 -10.88 8.75
CA ARG A 468 -3.07 -10.00 9.75
C ARG A 468 -3.93 -10.00 11.01
N HIS A 469 -3.76 -11.02 11.84
CA HIS A 469 -4.52 -11.14 13.10
C HIS A 469 -3.79 -11.98 14.14
N ARG A 470 -4.14 -11.80 15.41
CA ARG A 470 -3.64 -12.54 16.57
C ARG A 470 -4.72 -13.43 17.18
N TYR A 471 -5.97 -13.02 17.05
CA TYR A 471 -7.15 -13.70 17.58
C TYR A 471 -7.96 -14.31 16.45
N GLU A 472 -8.64 -15.43 16.73
CA GLU A 472 -9.48 -16.11 15.76
C GLU A 472 -10.67 -16.81 16.41
N PHE A 473 -11.54 -17.43 15.59
CA PHE A 473 -12.69 -18.20 16.03
C PHE A 473 -12.27 -19.34 16.97
N ASN A 474 -12.91 -19.42 18.13
CA ASN A 474 -12.67 -20.50 19.10
C ASN A 474 -13.42 -21.79 18.68
N ASN A 475 -12.67 -22.79 18.23
CA ASN A 475 -13.22 -24.06 17.73
C ASN A 475 -14.04 -24.84 18.76
N ALA A 476 -13.90 -24.57 20.08
CA ALA A 476 -14.75 -25.14 21.11
C ALA A 476 -16.24 -24.77 20.93
N TYR A 477 -16.53 -23.66 20.26
CA TYR A 477 -17.89 -23.19 19.98
C TYR A 477 -18.44 -23.64 18.62
N ARG A 478 -17.71 -24.44 17.83
CA ARG A 478 -18.16 -24.90 16.52
C ARG A 478 -19.52 -25.60 16.57
N ASN A 479 -19.69 -26.54 17.48
CA ASN A 479 -20.95 -27.28 17.61
C ASN A 479 -22.14 -26.41 18.03
N PRO A 480 -22.06 -25.55 19.07
CA PRO A 480 -23.12 -24.61 19.40
C PRO A 480 -23.52 -23.69 18.22
N PHE A 481 -22.54 -23.18 17.46
CA PHE A 481 -22.79 -22.35 16.29
C PHE A 481 -23.53 -23.10 15.18
N GLN A 482 -23.10 -24.32 14.86
CA GLN A 482 -23.76 -25.15 13.85
C GLN A 482 -25.19 -25.53 14.26
N ALA A 483 -25.42 -25.85 15.54
CA ALA A 483 -26.74 -26.10 16.08
C ALA A 483 -27.68 -24.88 15.96
N ALA A 484 -27.13 -23.68 16.09
CA ALA A 484 -27.83 -22.39 15.87
C ALA A 484 -27.96 -22.01 14.39
N GLY A 485 -27.55 -22.88 13.45
CA GLY A 485 -27.66 -22.61 12.02
C GLY A 485 -26.50 -21.82 11.39
N TYR A 486 -25.42 -21.57 12.13
CA TYR A 486 -24.23 -20.91 11.56
C TYR A 486 -23.51 -21.85 10.60
N ARG A 487 -23.25 -21.41 9.40
CA ARG A 487 -22.56 -22.21 8.39
C ARG A 487 -21.12 -21.78 8.25
N ILE A 488 -20.18 -22.61 8.68
CA ILE A 488 -18.76 -22.41 8.45
C ILE A 488 -18.48 -22.70 6.97
N SER A 489 -18.00 -21.69 6.24
CA SER A 489 -17.79 -21.75 4.81
C SER A 489 -16.34 -22.07 4.43
N GLY A 490 -15.40 -21.93 5.34
CA GLY A 490 -13.99 -22.22 5.10
C GLY A 490 -13.26 -22.59 6.39
N THR A 491 -12.21 -23.39 6.25
CA THR A 491 -11.33 -23.82 7.33
C THR A 491 -9.89 -23.85 6.81
N SER A 492 -8.92 -23.81 7.71
CA SER A 492 -7.55 -24.17 7.34
C SER A 492 -7.50 -25.65 6.85
N PRO A 493 -6.50 -26.04 6.05
CA PRO A 493 -6.44 -27.40 5.46
C PRO A 493 -6.41 -28.54 6.48
N ASP A 494 -5.94 -28.27 7.70
CA ASP A 494 -5.96 -29.21 8.83
C ASP A 494 -7.33 -29.30 9.54
N GLY A 495 -8.32 -28.54 9.06
CA GLY A 495 -9.70 -28.56 9.55
C GLY A 495 -9.97 -27.66 10.75
N ARG A 496 -9.02 -26.83 11.11
CA ARG A 496 -9.17 -25.84 12.20
C ARG A 496 -9.88 -24.58 11.75
#